data_b12097f58d5a9a29aa73d654d5322dcd
#
_entry.id   b12097f58d5a9a29aa73d654d5322dcd
#
_cell.length_a   1.000
_cell.length_b   1.000
_cell.length_c   1.000
_cell.angle_alpha   90.00
_cell.angle_beta   90.00
_cell.angle_gamma   90.00
#
_symmetry.space_group_name_H-M   'P 1'
#
loop_
_entity.id
_entity.type
_entity.pdbx_description
1 polymer ?
#
loop_
_entity_poly.entity_id
_entity_poly.type
_entity_poly.pdbx_seq_one_letter_code
_entity_poly.pdbx_strand_id
1 'polypeptide(L)'
;MKTRHLIIGASAGAISAIEAIRSIDERSSITAVSEEEPAGYSRPMLPELLAGKVDVKGIMFRDEAFWRRNRVRLIYGRAFELDVEERTVKVSAGRSTLEIEYEKLLIATGGKPITPRIEGLENAGEYAFTTLRDAERLSDGLQGVGNVAVIGGGLIGVGLSEALTKLGKRVVLIELKPHILPQILDERASGMLEEEIKRAGVEIKTGRTVARVHRGGGPSREAVIR
;
A
#
# COMPACT_ATOMS: atom_id res chain seq x y z
N MET A 1 3.11 17.56 24.12
CA MET A 1 1.73 17.03 24.27
C MET A 1 1.82 15.66 24.92
N LYS A 2 0.88 15.30 25.83
CA LYS A 2 0.95 14.00 26.54
C LYS A 2 -0.25 13.12 26.22
N THR A 3 -0.01 11.80 26.07
CA THR A 3 -1.05 10.79 25.85
C THR A 3 -0.70 9.49 26.57
N ARG A 4 -1.70 8.71 26.99
CA ARG A 4 -1.43 7.39 27.60
C ARG A 4 -1.05 6.37 26.54
N HIS A 5 -1.81 6.30 25.43
CA HIS A 5 -1.55 5.42 24.31
C HIS A 5 -1.22 6.25 23.08
N LEU A 6 -0.02 6.10 22.56
CA LEU A 6 0.38 6.63 21.27
C LEU A 6 0.44 5.48 20.25
N ILE A 7 -0.21 5.67 19.10
CA ILE A 7 -0.24 4.71 18.01
C ILE A 7 0.33 5.39 16.77
N ILE A 8 1.41 4.87 16.22
CA ILE A 8 2.00 5.35 14.97
C ILE A 8 1.52 4.46 13.83
N GLY A 9 0.66 5.01 12.99
CA GLY A 9 -0.12 4.33 11.96
C GLY A 9 -1.61 4.44 12.23
N ALA A 10 -2.43 4.34 11.19
CA ALA A 10 -3.88 4.49 11.29
C ALA A 10 -4.64 3.53 10.35
N SER A 11 -4.08 2.37 10.04
CA SER A 11 -4.71 1.31 9.26
C SER A 11 -5.21 0.18 10.17
N ALA A 12 -5.42 -1.02 9.65
CA ALA A 12 -6.03 -2.16 10.33
C ALA A 12 -5.47 -2.43 11.74
N GLY A 13 -4.13 -2.46 11.90
CA GLY A 13 -3.49 -2.69 13.19
C GLY A 13 -3.82 -1.61 14.24
N ALA A 14 -3.84 -0.34 13.82
CA ALA A 14 -4.20 0.77 14.70
C ALA A 14 -5.69 0.72 15.10
N ILE A 15 -6.58 0.46 14.15
CA ILE A 15 -8.02 0.33 14.38
C ILE A 15 -8.32 -0.79 15.38
N SER A 16 -7.76 -1.98 15.15
CA SER A 16 -7.92 -3.12 16.07
C SER A 16 -7.37 -2.84 17.46
N ALA A 17 -6.22 -2.15 17.56
CA ALA A 17 -5.65 -1.76 18.84
C ALA A 17 -6.54 -0.74 19.58
N ILE A 18 -7.12 0.23 18.88
CA ILE A 18 -8.05 1.20 19.46
C ILE A 18 -9.28 0.49 20.02
N GLU A 19 -9.86 -0.42 19.25
CA GLU A 19 -11.03 -1.21 19.69
C GLU A 19 -10.69 -2.08 20.91
N ALA A 20 -9.54 -2.74 20.91
CA ALA A 20 -9.06 -3.53 22.04
C ALA A 20 -8.80 -2.68 23.29
N ILE A 21 -8.18 -1.50 23.15
CA ILE A 21 -7.99 -0.59 24.28
C ILE A 21 -9.36 -0.17 24.83
N ARG A 22 -10.29 0.23 23.98
CA ARG A 22 -11.61 0.69 24.42
C ARG A 22 -12.47 -0.39 25.07
N SER A 23 -12.28 -1.66 24.72
CA SER A 23 -12.98 -2.77 25.38
C SER A 23 -12.53 -2.96 26.85
N ILE A 24 -11.38 -2.44 27.24
CA ILE A 24 -10.80 -2.60 28.58
C ILE A 24 -10.75 -1.26 29.33
N ASP A 25 -10.43 -0.17 28.62
CA ASP A 25 -10.25 1.17 29.18
C ASP A 25 -10.95 2.22 28.31
N GLU A 26 -12.14 2.60 28.75
CA GLU A 26 -12.98 3.55 28.04
C GLU A 26 -12.45 4.99 28.13
N ARG A 27 -11.57 5.33 29.09
CA ARG A 27 -11.27 6.72 29.48
C ARG A 27 -9.87 7.19 29.12
N SER A 28 -8.91 6.29 28.98
CA SER A 28 -7.53 6.70 28.72
C SER A 28 -7.39 7.46 27.41
N SER A 29 -6.45 8.40 27.39
CA SER A 29 -6.16 9.16 26.18
C SER A 29 -5.48 8.28 25.13
N ILE A 30 -6.00 8.34 23.89
CA ILE A 30 -5.41 7.69 22.73
C ILE A 30 -5.11 8.76 21.69
N THR A 31 -3.86 8.77 21.20
CA THR A 31 -3.46 9.58 20.06
C THR A 31 -2.97 8.64 18.96
N ALA A 32 -3.50 8.80 17.75
CA ALA A 32 -3.04 8.10 16.56
C ALA A 32 -2.38 9.10 15.59
N VAL A 33 -1.28 8.69 14.96
CA VAL A 33 -0.56 9.49 13.97
C VAL A 33 -0.64 8.79 12.63
N SER A 34 -1.11 9.47 11.60
CA SER A 34 -1.21 8.96 10.23
C SER A 34 -0.45 9.83 9.26
N GLU A 35 0.41 9.22 8.44
CA GLU A 35 1.07 9.90 7.33
C GLU A 35 0.12 10.05 6.11
N GLU A 36 -0.99 9.31 6.10
CA GLU A 36 -1.96 9.27 5.01
C GLU A 36 -3.31 9.86 5.44
N GLU A 37 -3.92 10.61 4.52
CA GLU A 37 -5.26 11.17 4.63
C GLU A 37 -6.07 10.76 3.38
N PRO A 38 -7.27 10.15 3.56
CA PRO A 38 -7.91 9.76 4.81
C PRO A 38 -7.22 8.57 5.48
N ALA A 39 -7.33 8.50 6.82
CA ALA A 39 -6.83 7.39 7.61
C ALA A 39 -7.86 6.25 7.69
N GLY A 40 -7.40 4.99 7.81
CA GLY A 40 -8.28 3.85 8.12
C GLY A 40 -8.94 3.18 6.92
N TYR A 41 -8.34 3.24 5.75
CA TYR A 41 -8.81 2.50 4.58
C TYR A 41 -8.13 1.12 4.44
N SER A 42 -8.79 0.24 3.67
CA SER A 42 -8.34 -1.12 3.34
C SER A 42 -7.38 -1.12 2.15
N ARG A 43 -6.08 -1.33 2.38
CA ARG A 43 -5.09 -1.44 1.30
C ARG A 43 -5.36 -2.59 0.32
N PRO A 44 -5.85 -3.77 0.76
CA PRO A 44 -6.25 -4.84 -0.16
C PRO A 44 -7.35 -4.45 -1.16
N MET A 45 -8.12 -3.40 -0.87
CA MET A 45 -9.20 -2.92 -1.75
C MET A 45 -8.73 -1.88 -2.79
N LEU A 46 -7.46 -1.48 -2.77
CA LEU A 46 -6.91 -0.53 -3.76
C LEU A 46 -7.06 -0.99 -5.22
N PRO A 47 -6.90 -2.30 -5.57
CA PRO A 47 -7.18 -2.75 -6.93
C PRO A 47 -8.64 -2.53 -7.36
N GLU A 48 -9.61 -2.73 -6.47
CA GLU A 48 -11.03 -2.51 -6.75
C GLU A 48 -11.34 -1.02 -6.92
N LEU A 49 -10.67 -0.16 -6.13
CA LEU A 49 -10.74 1.29 -6.28
C LEU A 49 -10.16 1.73 -7.62
N LEU A 50 -8.97 1.24 -7.99
CA LEU A 50 -8.33 1.54 -9.27
C LEU A 50 -9.20 1.11 -10.46
N ALA A 51 -9.85 -0.06 -10.35
CA ALA A 51 -10.78 -0.56 -11.37
C ALA A 51 -12.12 0.19 -11.42
N GLY A 52 -12.34 1.19 -10.55
CA GLY A 52 -13.58 1.96 -10.50
C GLY A 52 -14.79 1.21 -9.95
N LYS A 53 -14.61 0.06 -9.31
CA LYS A 53 -15.72 -0.73 -8.75
C LYS A 53 -16.23 -0.20 -7.41
N VAL A 54 -15.38 0.49 -6.67
CA VAL A 54 -15.69 1.13 -5.40
C VAL A 54 -15.07 2.52 -5.38
N ASP A 55 -15.64 3.41 -4.59
CA ASP A 55 -15.05 4.72 -4.28
C ASP A 55 -14.20 4.66 -2.99
N VAL A 56 -13.60 5.78 -2.60
CA VAL A 56 -12.78 5.88 -1.39
C VAL A 56 -13.58 5.53 -0.14
N LYS A 57 -14.89 5.85 -0.10
CA LYS A 57 -15.74 5.51 1.04
C LYS A 57 -15.95 4.00 1.15
N GLY A 58 -16.09 3.31 0.00
CA GLY A 58 -16.26 1.87 -0.07
C GLY A 58 -15.07 1.05 0.40
N ILE A 59 -13.88 1.64 0.46
CA ILE A 59 -12.67 0.97 0.97
C ILE A 59 -12.35 1.28 2.44
N MET A 60 -13.12 2.12 3.12
CA MET A 60 -12.87 2.49 4.52
C MET A 60 -13.20 1.32 5.47
N PHE A 61 -12.29 0.99 6.40
CA PHE A 61 -12.57 0.02 7.47
C PHE A 61 -13.63 0.52 8.44
N ARG A 62 -13.61 1.83 8.72
CA ARG A 62 -14.52 2.50 9.64
C ARG A 62 -14.88 3.85 9.07
N ASP A 63 -16.05 4.35 9.45
CA ASP A 63 -16.48 5.70 9.11
C ASP A 63 -15.65 6.79 9.85
N GLU A 64 -15.71 8.02 9.40
CA GLU A 64 -15.01 9.15 10.04
C GLU A 64 -15.40 9.33 11.50
N ALA A 65 -16.61 8.94 11.89
CA ALA A 65 -17.07 9.02 13.26
C ALA A 65 -16.37 8.04 14.20
N PHE A 66 -15.68 7.02 13.68
CA PHE A 66 -14.93 6.03 14.45
C PHE A 66 -13.94 6.69 15.42
N TRP A 67 -13.14 7.61 14.92
CA TRP A 67 -12.12 8.30 15.73
C TRP A 67 -12.76 9.09 16.87
N ARG A 68 -13.84 9.82 16.58
CA ARG A 68 -14.59 10.58 17.57
C ARG A 68 -15.30 9.68 18.58
N ARG A 69 -16.01 8.62 18.15
CA ARG A 69 -16.69 7.69 19.04
C ARG A 69 -15.72 7.01 20.00
N ASN A 70 -14.52 6.68 19.54
CA ASN A 70 -13.48 6.11 20.36
C ASN A 70 -12.60 7.15 21.08
N ARG A 71 -12.95 8.44 21.03
CA ARG A 71 -12.21 9.54 21.67
C ARG A 71 -10.71 9.49 21.33
N VAL A 72 -10.39 9.22 20.07
CA VAL A 72 -9.03 9.19 19.55
C VAL A 72 -8.68 10.56 18.98
N ARG A 73 -7.56 11.13 19.41
CA ARG A 73 -6.96 12.26 18.73
C ARG A 73 -6.18 11.75 17.54
N LEU A 74 -6.72 11.95 16.34
CA LEU A 74 -6.03 11.65 15.09
C LEU A 74 -5.20 12.87 14.67
N ILE A 75 -3.92 12.65 14.36
CA ILE A 75 -2.98 13.65 13.87
C ILE A 75 -2.50 13.19 12.50
N TYR A 76 -2.72 14.00 11.49
CA TYR A 76 -2.12 13.78 10.18
C TYR A 76 -0.70 14.35 10.18
N GLY A 77 0.28 13.44 10.04
CA GLY A 77 1.68 13.80 10.12
C GLY A 77 2.59 12.58 10.09
N ARG A 78 3.88 12.86 9.98
CA ARG A 78 4.92 11.83 9.94
C ARG A 78 5.70 11.81 11.24
N ALA A 79 5.67 10.67 11.94
CA ALA A 79 6.59 10.40 13.05
C ALA A 79 8.01 10.16 12.48
N PHE A 80 9.00 10.88 12.95
CA PHE A 80 10.35 10.83 12.38
C PHE A 80 11.47 10.63 13.40
N GLU A 81 11.18 10.82 14.68
CA GLU A 81 12.16 10.63 15.76
C GLU A 81 11.46 10.02 16.97
N LEU A 82 12.05 9.01 17.55
CA LEU A 82 11.57 8.32 18.75
C LEU A 82 12.68 8.32 19.80
N ASP A 83 12.39 8.87 20.97
CA ASP A 83 13.18 8.72 22.17
C ASP A 83 12.49 7.74 23.13
N VAL A 84 13.10 6.58 23.33
CA VAL A 84 12.53 5.51 24.16
C VAL A 84 12.74 5.77 25.65
N GLU A 85 13.83 6.44 26.02
CA GLU A 85 14.17 6.74 27.42
C GLU A 85 13.26 7.86 27.95
N GLU A 86 13.15 8.94 27.20
CA GLU A 86 12.25 10.05 27.52
C GLU A 86 10.78 9.78 27.15
N ARG A 87 10.52 8.67 26.44
CA ARG A 87 9.19 8.28 25.97
C ARG A 87 8.50 9.38 25.15
N THR A 88 9.23 9.94 24.20
CA THR A 88 8.71 10.99 23.32
C THR A 88 8.83 10.59 21.86
N VAL A 89 7.89 11.10 21.04
CA VAL A 89 7.91 10.98 19.58
C VAL A 89 7.75 12.37 18.97
N LYS A 90 8.61 12.71 18.02
CA LYS A 90 8.45 13.91 17.21
C LYS A 90 7.71 13.60 15.92
N VAL A 91 6.70 14.43 15.65
CA VAL A 91 5.81 14.30 14.50
C VAL A 91 5.83 15.59 13.70
N SER A 92 6.12 15.50 12.42
CA SER A 92 5.97 16.60 11.47
C SER A 92 4.51 16.63 11.00
N ALA A 93 3.77 17.69 11.35
CA ALA A 93 2.37 17.89 11.01
C ALA A 93 2.21 19.23 10.27
N GLY A 94 2.11 19.18 8.95
CA GLY A 94 2.12 20.36 8.10
C GLY A 94 3.44 21.14 8.24
N ARG A 95 3.37 22.41 8.73
CA ARG A 95 4.55 23.25 8.95
C ARG A 95 5.06 23.22 10.39
N SER A 96 4.46 22.42 11.25
CA SER A 96 4.78 22.36 12.68
C SER A 96 5.40 21.01 13.04
N THR A 97 6.28 21.02 14.03
CA THR A 97 6.76 19.84 14.72
C THR A 97 6.06 19.73 16.05
N LEU A 98 5.45 18.56 16.30
CA LEU A 98 4.81 18.25 17.57
C LEU A 98 5.69 17.23 18.30
N GLU A 99 5.89 17.44 19.59
CA GLU A 99 6.48 16.45 20.49
C GLU A 99 5.37 15.83 21.35
N ILE A 100 5.31 14.48 21.31
CA ILE A 100 4.27 13.71 21.98
C ILE A 100 4.92 12.79 23.02
N GLU A 101 4.67 13.06 24.30
CA GLU A 101 5.02 12.20 25.41
C GLU A 101 3.96 11.09 25.55
N TYR A 102 4.39 9.85 25.77
CA TYR A 102 3.51 8.68 25.86
C TYR A 102 3.85 7.78 27.06
N GLU A 103 2.84 7.07 27.59
CA GLU A 103 3.06 5.98 28.55
C GLU A 103 3.26 4.63 27.84
N LYS A 104 2.47 4.38 26.76
CA LYS A 104 2.52 3.18 25.94
C LYS A 104 2.53 3.56 24.46
N LEU A 105 3.43 2.92 23.70
CA LEU A 105 3.62 3.13 22.28
C LEU A 105 3.30 1.86 21.50
N LEU A 106 2.48 2.00 20.44
CA LEU A 106 2.30 1.00 19.40
C LEU A 106 2.82 1.54 18.08
N ILE A 107 3.75 0.81 17.46
CA ILE A 107 4.23 1.08 16.11
C ILE A 107 3.48 0.16 15.14
N ALA A 108 2.57 0.74 14.38
CA ALA A 108 1.70 0.06 13.41
C ALA A 108 1.82 0.71 12.01
N THR A 109 3.05 1.09 11.63
CA THR A 109 3.35 1.84 10.40
C THR A 109 3.21 1.02 9.12
N GLY A 110 3.07 -0.31 9.22
CA GLY A 110 3.05 -1.21 8.09
C GLY A 110 4.43 -1.36 7.43
N GLY A 111 4.44 -1.70 6.15
CA GLY A 111 5.65 -1.87 5.35
C GLY A 111 5.73 -0.89 4.19
N LYS A 112 6.93 -0.68 3.68
CA LYS A 112 7.18 0.02 2.42
C LYS A 112 7.52 -1.00 1.33
N PRO A 113 7.09 -0.77 0.07
CA PRO A 113 7.49 -1.62 -1.03
C PRO A 113 9.01 -1.56 -1.23
N ILE A 114 9.60 -2.70 -1.57
CA ILE A 114 10.99 -2.77 -1.98
C ILE A 114 11.04 -2.50 -3.49
N THR A 115 11.65 -1.40 -3.89
CA THR A 115 11.94 -1.15 -5.30
C THR A 115 13.17 -1.95 -5.70
N PRO A 116 13.06 -2.90 -6.66
CA PRO A 116 14.21 -3.66 -7.11
C PRO A 116 15.21 -2.76 -7.84
N ARG A 117 16.50 -3.09 -7.72
CA ARG A 117 17.55 -2.39 -8.47
C ARG A 117 17.54 -2.87 -9.93
N ILE A 118 16.87 -2.12 -10.78
CA ILE A 118 16.76 -2.37 -12.22
C ILE A 118 17.40 -1.18 -12.93
N GLU A 119 18.34 -1.45 -13.82
CA GLU A 119 19.00 -0.41 -14.60
C GLU A 119 17.99 0.41 -15.41
N GLY A 120 18.03 1.73 -15.30
CA GLY A 120 17.16 2.66 -16.01
C GLY A 120 15.75 2.80 -15.43
N LEU A 121 15.41 2.10 -14.35
CA LEU A 121 14.08 2.18 -13.74
C LEU A 121 13.80 3.58 -13.20
N GLU A 122 14.80 4.24 -12.64
CA GLU A 122 14.72 5.60 -12.12
C GLU A 122 14.25 6.64 -13.17
N ASN A 123 14.47 6.33 -14.46
CA ASN A 123 14.06 7.18 -15.59
C ASN A 123 12.76 6.69 -16.27
N ALA A 124 12.18 5.60 -15.79
CA ALA A 124 11.06 4.94 -16.45
C ALA A 124 9.68 5.42 -15.96
N GLY A 125 9.62 6.18 -14.86
CA GLY A 125 8.35 6.54 -14.24
C GLY A 125 7.71 5.31 -13.57
N GLU A 126 8.41 4.74 -12.60
CA GLU A 126 7.91 3.63 -11.79
C GLU A 126 6.77 4.04 -10.88
N TYR A 127 5.88 3.09 -10.65
CA TYR A 127 4.76 3.24 -9.73
C TYR A 127 4.80 2.14 -8.68
N ALA A 128 4.85 2.51 -7.41
CA ALA A 128 4.47 1.63 -6.32
C ALA A 128 2.93 1.54 -6.27
N PHE A 129 2.40 0.49 -5.64
CA PHE A 129 0.96 0.32 -5.48
C PHE A 129 0.65 -0.22 -4.09
N THR A 130 0.79 0.63 -3.07
CA THR A 130 0.59 0.24 -1.67
C THR A 130 -0.23 1.24 -0.87
N THR A 131 -0.37 2.47 -1.36
CA THR A 131 -1.12 3.54 -0.71
C THR A 131 -2.22 4.08 -1.62
N LEU A 132 -3.19 4.79 -1.04
CA LEU A 132 -4.23 5.49 -1.81
C LEU A 132 -3.59 6.47 -2.81
N ARG A 133 -2.60 7.22 -2.35
CA ARG A 133 -1.84 8.15 -3.21
C ARG A 133 -1.11 7.44 -4.36
N ASP A 134 -0.61 6.22 -4.14
CA ASP A 134 -0.03 5.42 -5.22
C ASP A 134 -1.10 5.05 -6.26
N ALA A 135 -2.29 4.66 -5.81
CA ALA A 135 -3.41 4.31 -6.70
C ALA A 135 -3.85 5.52 -7.54
N GLU A 136 -3.95 6.70 -6.94
CA GLU A 136 -4.26 7.96 -7.62
C GLU A 136 -3.19 8.30 -8.67
N ARG A 137 -1.91 8.30 -8.27
CA ARG A 137 -0.80 8.57 -9.19
C ARG A 137 -0.75 7.58 -10.36
N LEU A 138 -1.00 6.30 -10.08
CA LEU A 138 -1.06 5.28 -11.13
C LEU A 138 -2.22 5.53 -12.06
N SER A 139 -3.40 5.85 -11.55
CA SER A 139 -4.58 6.18 -12.34
C SER A 139 -4.31 7.30 -13.33
N ASP A 140 -3.68 8.39 -12.87
CA ASP A 140 -3.26 9.52 -13.71
C ASP A 140 -2.24 9.09 -14.77
N GLY A 141 -1.25 8.28 -14.36
CA GLY A 141 -0.19 7.79 -15.24
C GLY A 141 -0.66 6.79 -16.30
N LEU A 142 -1.84 6.18 -16.12
CA LEU A 142 -2.42 5.24 -17.09
C LEU A 142 -3.10 5.91 -18.28
N GLN A 143 -3.26 7.23 -18.29
CA GLN A 143 -3.85 7.96 -19.42
C GLN A 143 -2.99 7.81 -20.67
N GLY A 144 -3.59 7.36 -21.77
CA GLY A 144 -2.87 7.10 -23.02
C GLY A 144 -1.94 5.89 -23.03
N VAL A 145 -1.79 5.18 -21.91
CA VAL A 145 -0.95 3.97 -21.80
C VAL A 145 -1.76 2.74 -22.16
N GLY A 146 -1.27 1.93 -23.12
CA GLY A 146 -1.91 0.68 -23.54
C GLY A 146 -1.32 -0.57 -22.90
N ASN A 147 -0.02 -0.56 -22.58
CA ASN A 147 0.73 -1.73 -22.09
C ASN A 147 1.32 -1.43 -20.70
N VAL A 148 1.21 -2.36 -19.78
CA VAL A 148 1.73 -2.22 -18.43
C VAL A 148 2.49 -3.48 -18.03
N ALA A 149 3.70 -3.33 -17.52
CA ALA A 149 4.44 -4.41 -16.86
C ALA A 149 4.27 -4.30 -15.34
N VAL A 150 3.83 -5.38 -14.71
CA VAL A 150 3.73 -5.51 -13.26
C VAL A 150 4.88 -6.39 -12.79
N ILE A 151 5.72 -5.89 -11.90
CA ILE A 151 6.88 -6.60 -11.36
C ILE A 151 6.55 -7.12 -9.97
N GLY A 152 6.51 -8.45 -9.84
CA GLY A 152 6.17 -9.17 -8.61
C GLY A 152 4.79 -9.83 -8.67
N GLY A 153 4.77 -11.16 -8.60
CA GLY A 153 3.57 -12.00 -8.61
C GLY A 153 3.00 -12.29 -7.22
N GLY A 154 3.18 -11.37 -6.27
CA GLY A 154 2.53 -11.44 -4.95
C GLY A 154 1.08 -10.94 -4.98
N LEU A 155 0.41 -10.91 -3.81
CA LEU A 155 -1.01 -10.51 -3.70
C LEU A 155 -1.30 -9.15 -4.35
N ILE A 156 -0.42 -8.18 -4.15
CA ILE A 156 -0.60 -6.84 -4.71
C ILE A 156 -0.47 -6.88 -6.24
N GLY A 157 0.57 -7.55 -6.75
CA GLY A 157 0.82 -7.63 -8.20
C GLY A 157 -0.28 -8.38 -8.95
N VAL A 158 -0.78 -9.48 -8.39
CA VAL A 158 -1.90 -10.26 -8.95
C VAL A 158 -3.18 -9.40 -8.99
N GLY A 159 -3.56 -8.79 -7.85
CA GLY A 159 -4.75 -7.94 -7.80
C GLY A 159 -4.65 -6.71 -8.71
N LEU A 160 -3.45 -6.08 -8.77
CA LEU A 160 -3.20 -4.96 -9.67
C LEU A 160 -3.31 -5.37 -11.14
N SER A 161 -2.76 -6.55 -11.51
CA SER A 161 -2.84 -7.07 -12.89
C SER A 161 -4.28 -7.28 -13.33
N GLU A 162 -5.13 -7.82 -12.46
CA GLU A 162 -6.56 -7.98 -12.72
C GLU A 162 -7.25 -6.61 -12.89
N ALA A 163 -6.99 -5.64 -12.01
CA ALA A 163 -7.55 -4.31 -12.10
C ALA A 163 -7.17 -3.60 -13.40
N LEU A 164 -5.90 -3.67 -13.80
CA LEU A 164 -5.39 -3.09 -15.04
C LEU A 164 -6.03 -3.72 -16.29
N THR A 165 -6.22 -5.04 -16.28
CA THR A 165 -6.89 -5.74 -17.39
C THR A 165 -8.36 -5.28 -17.52
N LYS A 166 -9.07 -5.08 -16.41
CA LYS A 166 -10.43 -4.52 -16.40
C LYS A 166 -10.50 -3.09 -16.93
N LEU A 167 -9.40 -2.33 -16.80
CA LEU A 167 -9.24 -1.00 -17.41
C LEU A 167 -8.82 -1.07 -18.89
N GLY A 168 -8.84 -2.25 -19.51
CA GLY A 168 -8.52 -2.44 -20.92
C GLY A 168 -7.02 -2.35 -21.24
N LYS A 169 -6.13 -2.48 -20.24
CA LYS A 169 -4.69 -2.49 -20.45
C LYS A 169 -4.20 -3.88 -20.83
N ARG A 170 -3.19 -3.97 -21.68
CA ARG A 170 -2.41 -5.19 -21.88
C ARG A 170 -1.40 -5.32 -20.76
N VAL A 171 -1.48 -6.41 -20.02
CA VAL A 171 -0.70 -6.59 -18.79
C VAL A 171 0.25 -7.77 -18.91
N VAL A 172 1.51 -7.55 -18.57
CA VAL A 172 2.51 -8.59 -18.37
C VAL A 172 2.88 -8.61 -16.89
N LEU A 173 2.60 -9.71 -16.20
CA LEU A 173 3.00 -9.97 -14.81
C LEU A 173 4.31 -10.76 -14.80
N ILE A 174 5.35 -10.20 -14.18
CA ILE A 174 6.70 -10.78 -14.16
C ILE A 174 7.01 -11.18 -12.72
N GLU A 175 7.29 -12.46 -12.49
CA GLU A 175 7.63 -13.02 -11.17
C GLU A 175 8.98 -13.77 -11.24
N LEU A 176 9.87 -13.43 -10.30
CA LEU A 176 11.20 -14.05 -10.21
C LEU A 176 11.13 -15.53 -9.80
N LYS A 177 10.17 -15.89 -8.96
CA LYS A 177 9.96 -17.26 -8.47
C LYS A 177 9.31 -18.14 -9.55
N PRO A 178 9.34 -19.48 -9.40
CA PRO A 178 8.79 -20.41 -10.39
C PRO A 178 7.29 -20.26 -10.65
N HIS A 179 6.54 -19.74 -9.71
CA HIS A 179 5.09 -19.54 -9.80
C HIS A 179 4.64 -18.28 -9.05
N ILE A 180 3.43 -17.80 -9.32
CA ILE A 180 2.85 -16.65 -8.60
C ILE A 180 2.44 -17.04 -7.17
N LEU A 181 2.34 -16.04 -6.29
CA LEU A 181 2.00 -16.20 -4.87
C LEU A 181 2.85 -17.26 -4.13
N PRO A 182 4.17 -17.31 -4.33
CA PRO A 182 5.03 -18.44 -3.90
C PRO A 182 5.15 -18.56 -2.36
N GLN A 183 4.71 -17.56 -1.61
CA GLN A 183 4.71 -17.58 -0.14
C GLN A 183 3.37 -18.05 0.45
N ILE A 184 2.34 -18.25 -0.39
CA ILE A 184 0.95 -18.47 0.05
C ILE A 184 0.40 -19.75 -0.57
N LEU A 185 0.74 -20.02 -1.83
CA LEU A 185 0.25 -21.16 -2.60
C LEU A 185 1.39 -22.13 -2.92
N ASP A 186 1.08 -23.41 -2.99
CA ASP A 186 1.91 -24.40 -3.60
C ASP A 186 1.84 -24.30 -5.14
N GLU A 187 2.68 -25.06 -5.84
CA GLU A 187 2.77 -25.04 -7.31
C GLU A 187 1.44 -25.40 -7.98
N ARG A 188 0.70 -26.38 -7.43
CA ARG A 188 -0.58 -26.82 -7.99
C ARG A 188 -1.66 -25.76 -7.87
N ALA A 189 -1.83 -25.18 -6.68
CA ALA A 189 -2.81 -24.12 -6.45
C ALA A 189 -2.46 -22.86 -7.24
N SER A 190 -1.17 -22.52 -7.30
CA SER A 190 -0.70 -21.40 -8.13
C SER A 190 -0.99 -21.63 -9.60
N GLY A 191 -0.74 -22.83 -10.14
CA GLY A 191 -1.05 -23.18 -11.53
C GLY A 191 -2.52 -22.99 -11.88
N MET A 192 -3.44 -23.40 -11.00
CA MET A 192 -4.87 -23.17 -11.18
C MET A 192 -5.22 -21.68 -11.27
N LEU A 193 -4.62 -20.88 -10.38
CA LEU A 193 -4.83 -19.43 -10.39
C LEU A 193 -4.21 -18.76 -11.63
N GLU A 194 -3.02 -19.19 -12.04
CA GLU A 194 -2.37 -18.68 -13.25
C GLU A 194 -3.23 -18.90 -14.50
N GLU A 195 -3.89 -20.06 -14.62
CA GLU A 195 -4.80 -20.32 -15.72
C GLU A 195 -5.97 -19.33 -15.75
N GLU A 196 -6.58 -19.04 -14.60
CA GLU A 196 -7.67 -18.05 -14.51
C GLU A 196 -7.20 -16.64 -14.87
N ILE A 197 -6.04 -16.24 -14.37
CA ILE A 197 -5.47 -14.92 -14.65
C ILE A 197 -5.12 -14.79 -16.15
N LYS A 198 -4.57 -15.85 -16.76
CA LYS A 198 -4.30 -15.88 -18.20
C LYS A 198 -5.60 -15.80 -19.02
N ARG A 199 -6.68 -16.49 -18.60
CA ARG A 199 -8.01 -16.37 -19.23
C ARG A 199 -8.56 -14.96 -19.14
N ALA A 200 -8.26 -14.23 -18.04
CA ALA A 200 -8.61 -12.83 -17.89
C ALA A 200 -7.76 -11.87 -18.76
N GLY A 201 -6.78 -12.38 -19.51
CA GLY A 201 -6.00 -11.60 -20.47
C GLY A 201 -4.65 -11.08 -19.95
N VAL A 202 -4.16 -11.58 -18.81
CA VAL A 202 -2.83 -11.26 -18.30
C VAL A 202 -1.79 -12.22 -18.85
N GLU A 203 -0.73 -11.71 -19.42
CA GLU A 203 0.47 -12.50 -19.73
C GLU A 203 1.30 -12.70 -18.46
N ILE A 204 1.65 -13.95 -18.11
CA ILE A 204 2.43 -14.26 -16.90
C ILE A 204 3.78 -14.81 -17.32
N LYS A 205 4.86 -14.23 -16.75
CA LYS A 205 6.26 -14.66 -16.92
C LYS A 205 6.87 -14.98 -15.56
N THR A 206 6.88 -16.27 -15.21
CA THR A 206 7.51 -16.78 -13.98
C THR A 206 8.97 -17.21 -14.23
N GLY A 207 9.78 -17.31 -13.17
CA GLY A 207 11.21 -17.56 -13.25
C GLY A 207 11.97 -16.45 -13.99
N ARG A 208 11.42 -15.25 -14.03
CA ARG A 208 11.94 -14.11 -14.81
C ARG A 208 11.99 -12.85 -13.98
N THR A 209 12.92 -11.95 -14.34
CA THR A 209 12.98 -10.60 -13.77
C THR A 209 13.27 -9.59 -14.86
N VAL A 210 13.01 -8.30 -14.57
CA VAL A 210 13.40 -7.20 -15.45
C VAL A 210 14.88 -6.91 -15.22
N ALA A 211 15.70 -6.99 -16.28
CA ALA A 211 17.12 -6.71 -16.21
C ALA A 211 17.39 -5.20 -16.30
N ARG A 212 16.72 -4.51 -17.21
CA ARG A 212 16.80 -3.06 -17.40
C ARG A 212 15.55 -2.50 -18.07
N VAL A 213 15.39 -1.19 -17.94
CA VAL A 213 14.36 -0.42 -18.64
C VAL A 213 15.05 0.70 -19.41
N HIS A 214 14.66 0.94 -20.65
CA HIS A 214 15.15 2.04 -21.45
C HIS A 214 14.01 2.76 -22.19
N ARG A 215 14.29 3.95 -22.66
CA ARG A 215 13.32 4.67 -23.50
C ARG A 215 13.29 4.00 -24.87
N GLY A 216 12.10 3.60 -25.33
CA GLY A 216 11.85 3.24 -26.72
C GLY A 216 11.80 4.47 -27.60
N GLY A 217 11.46 4.28 -28.85
CA GLY A 217 11.22 5.40 -29.79
C GLY A 217 10.00 6.22 -29.34
N GLY A 218 10.21 7.43 -28.82
CA GLY A 218 9.14 8.30 -28.32
C GLY A 218 8.85 8.17 -26.82
N PRO A 219 7.60 8.32 -26.35
CA PRO A 219 7.23 8.29 -24.94
C PRO A 219 7.17 6.87 -24.34
N SER A 220 7.28 5.83 -25.16
CA SER A 220 7.24 4.44 -24.72
C SER A 220 8.46 4.05 -23.88
N ARG A 221 8.28 3.01 -23.05
CA ARG A 221 9.35 2.36 -22.28
C ARG A 221 9.43 0.91 -22.73
N GLU A 222 10.63 0.37 -22.76
CA GLU A 222 10.88 -1.02 -23.10
C GLU A 222 11.63 -1.69 -21.95
N ALA A 223 11.14 -2.86 -21.52
CA ALA A 223 11.74 -3.64 -20.47
C ALA A 223 12.42 -4.87 -21.07
N VAL A 224 13.67 -5.09 -20.73
CA VAL A 224 14.42 -6.31 -21.08
C VAL A 224 14.22 -7.31 -19.94
N ILE A 225 13.59 -8.45 -20.26
CA ILE A 225 13.29 -9.53 -19.32
C ILE A 225 14.35 -10.63 -19.50
N ARG A 226 14.88 -11.19 -18.42
CA ARG A 226 15.82 -12.30 -18.38
C ARG A 226 15.33 -13.43 -17.47
#